data_54cf7e361184ab0dd2b678b6a36391c6
#
_entry.id   54cf7e361184ab0dd2b678b6a36391c6
#
_cell.length_a   1.000
_cell.length_b   1.000
_cell.length_c   1.000
_cell.angle_alpha   90.00
_cell.angle_beta   90.00
_cell.angle_gamma   90.00
#
_symmetry.space_group_name_H-M   'P 1'
#
loop_
_entity.id
_entity.type
_entity.pdbx_description
1 polymer ?
#
loop_
_entity_poly.entity_id
_entity_poly.type
_entity_poly.pdbx_seq_one_letter_code
_entity_poly.pdbx_strand_id
1 'polypeptide(L)'
;MIRSIVEAVALHAEEHPDKFCAADGKNESTYGEFWAHICGYAEHLKGLGIQKGDHVVVRNSQNAATLITGLAIQLLGAVFVPLEKEVADQRIAQIIETVNAKLYVAQKKSEVPCVFEPIMESLKHPVEHTGYDASIFPEKGDIAEILFTTGTTGKSKGIELNHGSVVAVAENVIDGVEMKKDNVELIPVPISHSHGLRRYYANMLNGSSVVLLGSIVFVQVIFNCIEKYHVTSMDLVPAALGTIFRLSEDRLGDYKDCLDYVQLGSAPIPDQDKERLRRLLPNTR
;
A
#
# COMPACT_ATOMS: atom_id res chain seq x y z
N MET A 1 14.54 -9.26 15.21
CA MET A 1 14.02 -9.66 13.87
C MET A 1 12.59 -9.18 13.80
N ILE A 2 12.24 -8.35 12.84
CA ILE A 2 10.91 -7.75 12.63
C ILE A 2 9.85 -8.85 12.47
N ARG A 3 8.72 -8.72 13.15
CA ARG A 3 7.62 -9.70 13.13
C ARG A 3 6.54 -9.33 12.11
N SER A 4 6.33 -8.01 11.90
CA SER A 4 5.26 -7.48 11.04
C SER A 4 5.66 -6.16 10.39
N ILE A 5 4.95 -5.76 9.35
CA ILE A 5 5.17 -4.47 8.69
C ILE A 5 4.81 -3.31 9.63
N VAL A 6 3.77 -3.45 10.44
CA VAL A 6 3.38 -2.42 11.41
C VAL A 6 4.43 -2.21 12.49
N GLU A 7 5.14 -3.26 12.92
CA GLU A 7 6.29 -3.16 13.82
C GLU A 7 7.45 -2.39 13.17
N ALA A 8 7.74 -2.64 11.89
CA ALA A 8 8.78 -1.91 11.16
C ALA A 8 8.47 -0.41 11.06
N VAL A 9 7.21 -0.05 10.78
CA VAL A 9 6.78 1.37 10.74
C VAL A 9 6.95 2.04 12.09
N ALA A 10 6.62 1.37 13.20
CA ALA A 10 6.81 1.89 14.54
C ALA A 10 8.28 2.16 14.86
N LEU A 11 9.18 1.24 14.50
CA LEU A 11 10.62 1.42 14.67
C LEU A 11 11.15 2.62 13.87
N HIS A 12 10.72 2.77 12.61
CA HIS A 12 11.13 3.92 11.80
C HIS A 12 10.55 5.23 12.32
N ALA A 13 9.35 5.22 12.89
CA ALA A 13 8.78 6.38 13.55
C ALA A 13 9.55 6.78 14.83
N GLU A 14 10.07 5.81 15.59
CA GLU A 14 10.91 6.04 16.75
C GLU A 14 12.29 6.59 16.37
N GLU A 15 12.94 5.98 15.37
CA GLU A 15 14.31 6.32 14.96
C GLU A 15 14.37 7.59 14.11
N HIS A 16 13.37 7.83 13.26
CA HIS A 16 13.34 8.89 12.25
C HIS A 16 11.95 9.53 12.12
N PRO A 17 11.38 10.14 13.19
CA PRO A 17 10.00 10.64 13.20
C PRO A 17 9.71 11.69 12.12
N ASP A 18 10.70 12.53 11.80
CA ASP A 18 10.58 13.61 10.82
C ASP A 18 10.84 13.18 9.37
N LYS A 19 11.23 11.91 9.15
CA LYS A 19 11.47 11.41 7.79
C LYS A 19 10.15 11.30 7.03
N PHE A 20 10.13 11.79 5.78
CA PHE A 20 9.00 11.60 4.87
C PHE A 20 8.64 10.13 4.74
N CYS A 21 7.35 9.81 4.88
CA CYS A 21 6.83 8.43 4.84
C CYS A 21 5.91 8.20 3.65
N ALA A 22 4.84 8.97 3.53
CA ALA A 22 3.81 8.72 2.52
C ALA A 22 3.15 9.99 2.01
N ALA A 23 2.76 9.98 0.71
CA ALA A 23 1.90 10.99 0.12
C ALA A 23 0.87 10.36 -0.83
N ASP A 24 -0.30 11.05 -1.01
CA ASP A 24 -1.35 10.66 -1.96
C ASP A 24 -1.81 11.81 -2.86
N GLY A 25 -1.02 12.88 -2.93
CA GLY A 25 -1.32 14.10 -3.67
C GLY A 25 -2.21 15.10 -2.92
N LYS A 26 -2.86 14.68 -1.82
CA LYS A 26 -3.67 15.54 -0.93
C LYS A 26 -3.11 15.57 0.48
N ASN A 27 -2.65 14.44 0.96
CA ASN A 27 -2.09 14.26 2.29
C ASN A 27 -0.62 13.87 2.14
N GLU A 28 0.20 14.38 3.04
CA GLU A 28 1.61 14.05 3.20
C GLU A 28 1.84 13.77 4.67
N SER A 29 2.72 12.84 4.99
CA SER A 29 3.06 12.52 6.38
C SER A 29 4.51 12.12 6.53
N THR A 30 5.09 12.47 7.66
CA THR A 30 6.31 11.87 8.18
C THR A 30 6.03 10.51 8.80
N TYR A 31 7.06 9.75 9.15
CA TYR A 31 6.90 8.47 9.86
C TYR A 31 6.23 8.65 11.23
N GLY A 32 6.57 9.71 11.97
CA GLY A 32 5.95 10.02 13.26
C GLY A 32 4.46 10.33 13.12
N GLU A 33 4.07 11.18 12.17
CA GLU A 33 2.67 11.51 11.89
C GLU A 33 1.89 10.29 11.40
N PHE A 34 2.49 9.49 10.52
CA PHE A 34 1.87 8.28 9.98
C PHE A 34 1.60 7.25 11.09
N TRP A 35 2.57 7.05 11.99
CA TRP A 35 2.43 6.18 13.15
C TRP A 35 1.37 6.69 14.14
N ALA A 36 1.33 8.00 14.40
CA ALA A 36 0.31 8.63 15.24
C ALA A 36 -1.11 8.35 14.73
N HIS A 37 -1.32 8.42 13.41
CA HIS A 37 -2.59 8.06 12.80
C HIS A 37 -2.91 6.57 12.90
N ILE A 38 -1.94 5.69 12.72
CA ILE A 38 -2.11 4.23 12.86
C ILE A 38 -2.56 3.89 14.27
N CYS A 39 -1.87 4.40 15.30
CA CYS A 39 -2.20 4.16 16.70
C CYS A 39 -3.59 4.69 17.05
N GLY A 40 -3.88 5.93 16.69
CA GLY A 40 -5.18 6.54 17.00
C GLY A 40 -6.34 5.85 16.29
N TYR A 41 -6.16 5.43 15.05
CA TYR A 41 -7.21 4.67 14.37
C TYR A 41 -7.36 3.25 14.91
N ALA A 42 -6.28 2.61 15.37
CA ALA A 42 -6.36 1.34 16.07
C ALA A 42 -7.17 1.46 17.37
N GLU A 43 -6.94 2.51 18.16
CA GLU A 43 -7.75 2.79 19.36
C GLU A 43 -9.23 3.01 19.01
N HIS A 44 -9.51 3.77 17.95
CA HIS A 44 -10.87 3.97 17.46
C HIS A 44 -11.54 2.65 17.07
N LEU A 45 -10.87 1.81 16.27
CA LEU A 45 -11.37 0.47 15.87
C LEU A 45 -11.60 -0.44 17.08
N LYS A 46 -10.72 -0.38 18.08
CA LYS A 46 -10.90 -1.09 19.36
C LYS A 46 -12.16 -0.61 20.09
N GLY A 47 -12.42 0.71 20.05
CA GLY A 47 -13.67 1.31 20.57
C GLY A 47 -14.92 0.82 19.86
N LEU A 48 -14.83 0.48 18.56
CA LEU A 48 -15.89 -0.18 17.79
C LEU A 48 -16.00 -1.69 18.07
N GLY A 49 -15.17 -2.23 18.96
CA GLY A 49 -15.17 -3.62 19.38
C GLY A 49 -14.36 -4.57 18.51
N ILE A 50 -13.46 -4.06 17.63
CA ILE A 50 -12.54 -4.89 16.85
C ILE A 50 -11.46 -5.47 17.76
N GLN A 51 -11.20 -6.76 17.62
CA GLN A 51 -10.26 -7.53 18.43
C GLN A 51 -9.35 -8.41 17.55
N LYS A 52 -8.32 -8.98 18.15
CA LYS A 52 -7.44 -9.95 17.49
C LYS A 52 -8.25 -11.08 16.84
N GLY A 53 -7.94 -11.37 15.59
CA GLY A 53 -8.60 -12.39 14.78
C GLY A 53 -9.91 -11.95 14.10
N ASP A 54 -10.44 -10.76 14.40
CA ASP A 54 -11.59 -10.23 13.67
C ASP A 54 -11.21 -9.87 12.23
N HIS A 55 -12.09 -10.10 11.27
CA HIS A 55 -11.87 -9.72 9.88
C HIS A 55 -12.51 -8.36 9.58
N VAL A 56 -11.73 -7.47 8.96
CA VAL A 56 -12.18 -6.14 8.53
C VAL A 56 -12.03 -6.03 7.02
N VAL A 57 -13.16 -5.91 6.33
CA VAL A 57 -13.19 -5.72 4.87
C VAL A 57 -13.01 -4.24 4.54
N VAL A 58 -12.01 -3.92 3.72
CA VAL A 58 -11.68 -2.54 3.37
C VAL A 58 -11.77 -2.36 1.86
N ARG A 59 -12.71 -1.52 1.41
CA ARG A 59 -12.80 -1.09 0.01
C ARG A 59 -11.78 0.01 -0.24
N ASN A 60 -10.74 -0.32 -0.98
CA ASN A 60 -9.57 0.50 -1.19
C ASN A 60 -9.88 1.83 -1.91
N SER A 61 -9.23 2.89 -1.48
CA SER A 61 -9.36 4.23 -2.06
C SER A 61 -8.07 4.77 -2.69
N GLN A 62 -6.99 3.97 -2.76
CA GLN A 62 -5.66 4.35 -3.28
C GLN A 62 -5.15 5.66 -2.65
N ASN A 63 -5.23 5.79 -1.35
CA ASN A 63 -4.83 6.98 -0.60
C ASN A 63 -4.20 6.62 0.75
N ALA A 64 -3.63 7.63 1.44
CA ALA A 64 -3.00 7.46 2.75
C ALA A 64 -3.96 6.86 3.79
N ALA A 65 -5.25 7.22 3.76
CA ALA A 65 -6.24 6.65 4.67
C ALA A 65 -6.35 5.12 4.56
N THR A 66 -6.23 4.55 3.35
CA THR A 66 -6.22 3.10 3.16
C THR A 66 -4.98 2.44 3.75
N LEU A 67 -3.80 3.07 3.59
CA LEU A 67 -2.55 2.56 4.16
C LEU A 67 -2.60 2.51 5.69
N ILE A 68 -3.05 3.61 6.30
CA ILE A 68 -3.23 3.74 7.75
C ILE A 68 -4.24 2.71 8.24
N THR A 69 -5.40 2.59 7.57
CA THR A 69 -6.45 1.63 7.93
C THR A 69 -5.91 0.19 7.96
N GLY A 70 -5.19 -0.23 6.92
CA GLY A 70 -4.63 -1.59 6.86
C GLY A 70 -3.67 -1.89 8.02
N LEU A 71 -2.76 -0.97 8.32
CA LEU A 71 -1.80 -1.15 9.42
C LEU A 71 -2.45 -1.03 10.80
N ALA A 72 -3.47 -0.17 10.98
CA ALA A 72 -4.21 -0.07 12.24
C ALA A 72 -4.99 -1.37 12.56
N ILE A 73 -5.60 -1.98 11.53
CA ILE A 73 -6.22 -3.30 11.66
C ILE A 73 -5.19 -4.35 12.09
N GLN A 74 -4.05 -4.38 11.41
CA GLN A 74 -2.97 -5.33 11.72
C GLN A 74 -2.34 -5.09 13.10
N LEU A 75 -2.26 -3.83 13.58
CA LEU A 75 -1.78 -3.51 14.93
C LEU A 75 -2.66 -4.14 16.02
N LEU A 76 -3.96 -4.21 15.80
CA LEU A 76 -4.88 -4.91 16.72
C LEU A 76 -4.82 -6.45 16.62
N GLY A 77 -3.97 -7.00 15.73
CA GLY A 77 -3.97 -8.42 15.40
C GLY A 77 -5.24 -8.88 14.68
N ALA A 78 -6.02 -7.94 14.15
CA ALA A 78 -7.14 -8.21 13.27
C ALA A 78 -6.67 -8.42 11.82
N VAL A 79 -7.52 -9.03 11.00
CA VAL A 79 -7.18 -9.45 9.64
C VAL A 79 -7.67 -8.42 8.63
N PHE A 80 -6.74 -7.87 7.85
CA PHE A 80 -7.02 -6.93 6.79
C PHE A 80 -7.49 -7.64 5.51
N VAL A 81 -8.68 -7.29 4.99
CA VAL A 81 -9.25 -7.87 3.77
C VAL A 81 -9.47 -6.76 2.74
N PRO A 82 -8.43 -6.43 1.93
CA PRO A 82 -8.53 -5.36 0.93
C PRO A 82 -9.36 -5.80 -0.28
N LEU A 83 -10.23 -4.90 -0.75
CA LEU A 83 -11.00 -5.05 -1.97
C LEU A 83 -10.72 -3.90 -2.93
N GLU A 84 -10.87 -4.15 -4.22
CA GLU A 84 -10.77 -3.14 -5.25
C GLU A 84 -11.87 -2.07 -5.10
N LYS A 85 -11.58 -0.86 -5.57
CA LYS A 85 -12.51 0.27 -5.55
C LYS A 85 -13.79 -0.02 -6.34
N GLU A 86 -13.67 -0.73 -7.46
CA GLU A 86 -14.76 -0.95 -8.43
C GLU A 86 -15.52 -2.27 -8.19
N VAL A 87 -15.31 -2.95 -7.04
CA VAL A 87 -16.03 -4.20 -6.70
C VAL A 87 -17.51 -3.90 -6.48
N ALA A 88 -18.39 -4.69 -7.13
CA ALA A 88 -19.83 -4.59 -6.98
C ALA A 88 -20.30 -4.96 -5.56
N ASP A 89 -21.33 -4.28 -5.05
CA ASP A 89 -21.83 -4.48 -3.69
C ASP A 89 -22.27 -5.93 -3.40
N GLN A 90 -22.87 -6.62 -4.40
CA GLN A 90 -23.18 -8.05 -4.27
C GLN A 90 -21.93 -8.89 -3.98
N ARG A 91 -20.81 -8.55 -4.62
CA ARG A 91 -19.55 -9.25 -4.41
C ARG A 91 -18.95 -8.93 -3.04
N ILE A 92 -19.04 -7.68 -2.61
CA ILE A 92 -18.62 -7.26 -1.27
C ILE A 92 -19.42 -8.04 -0.20
N ALA A 93 -20.74 -8.14 -0.35
CA ALA A 93 -21.60 -8.88 0.55
C ALA A 93 -21.19 -10.36 0.65
N GLN A 94 -20.91 -11.02 -0.48
CA GLN A 94 -20.43 -12.42 -0.50
C GLN A 94 -19.09 -12.59 0.23
N ILE A 95 -18.17 -11.63 0.07
CA ILE A 95 -16.87 -11.68 0.75
C ILE A 95 -17.05 -11.47 2.25
N ILE A 96 -17.85 -10.48 2.66
CA ILE A 96 -18.21 -10.22 4.06
C ILE A 96 -18.74 -11.49 4.73
N GLU A 97 -19.67 -12.18 4.08
CA GLU A 97 -20.22 -13.44 4.57
C GLU A 97 -19.15 -14.55 4.62
N THR A 98 -18.33 -14.68 3.56
CA THR A 98 -17.30 -15.73 3.47
C THR A 98 -16.27 -15.62 4.59
N VAL A 99 -15.83 -14.40 4.92
CA VAL A 99 -14.82 -14.17 5.96
C VAL A 99 -15.47 -13.86 7.32
N ASN A 100 -16.79 -13.86 7.43
CA ASN A 100 -17.52 -13.43 8.62
C ASN A 100 -17.02 -12.09 9.15
N ALA A 101 -16.98 -11.08 8.26
CA ALA A 101 -16.40 -9.78 8.57
C ALA A 101 -17.21 -9.06 9.65
N LYS A 102 -16.51 -8.46 10.59
CA LYS A 102 -17.10 -7.68 11.69
C LYS A 102 -17.32 -6.22 11.33
N LEU A 103 -16.49 -5.68 10.43
CA LEU A 103 -16.54 -4.29 10.00
C LEU A 103 -16.28 -4.18 8.49
N TYR A 104 -16.97 -3.25 7.85
CA TYR A 104 -16.75 -2.84 6.47
C TYR A 104 -16.32 -1.38 6.42
N VAL A 105 -15.12 -1.10 5.93
CA VAL A 105 -14.53 0.22 5.83
C VAL A 105 -14.47 0.67 4.38
N ALA A 106 -15.02 1.84 4.05
CA ALA A 106 -15.00 2.37 2.68
C ALA A 106 -15.21 3.89 2.64
N GLN A 107 -15.02 4.50 1.45
CA GLN A 107 -15.33 5.93 1.25
C GLN A 107 -16.82 6.24 1.39
N LYS A 108 -17.67 5.33 0.91
CA LYS A 108 -19.12 5.47 0.91
C LYS A 108 -19.75 4.18 1.42
N LYS A 109 -20.86 4.35 2.14
CA LYS A 109 -21.68 3.22 2.57
C LYS A 109 -22.22 2.48 1.37
N SER A 110 -22.14 1.14 1.41
CA SER A 110 -22.79 0.20 0.49
C SER A 110 -23.91 -0.54 1.18
N GLU A 111 -24.83 -1.11 0.40
CA GLU A 111 -25.91 -1.96 0.92
C GLU A 111 -25.36 -3.39 1.18
N VAL A 112 -24.59 -3.52 2.24
CA VAL A 112 -23.98 -4.81 2.67
C VAL A 112 -24.35 -5.14 4.11
N PRO A 113 -24.43 -6.43 4.47
CA PRO A 113 -24.84 -6.87 5.81
C PRO A 113 -23.67 -6.78 6.80
N CYS A 114 -23.13 -5.59 7.01
CA CYS A 114 -22.00 -5.36 7.92
C CYS A 114 -22.06 -3.95 8.51
N VAL A 115 -21.49 -3.76 9.69
CA VAL A 115 -21.29 -2.43 10.28
C VAL A 115 -20.36 -1.64 9.35
N PHE A 116 -20.72 -0.40 9.05
CA PHE A 116 -19.98 0.48 8.14
C PHE A 116 -19.19 1.53 8.91
N GLU A 117 -17.95 1.72 8.48
CA GLU A 117 -17.07 2.79 8.96
C GLU A 117 -16.50 3.60 7.77
N PRO A 118 -16.54 4.95 7.80
CA PRO A 118 -15.91 5.76 6.78
C PRO A 118 -14.38 5.65 6.83
N ILE A 119 -13.73 5.35 5.71
CA ILE A 119 -12.26 5.17 5.65
C ILE A 119 -11.50 6.45 6.06
N MET A 120 -12.08 7.62 5.86
CA MET A 120 -11.47 8.91 6.20
C MET A 120 -11.38 9.16 7.72
N GLU A 121 -12.06 8.36 8.55
CA GLU A 121 -11.90 8.42 10.01
C GLU A 121 -10.46 8.10 10.42
N SER A 122 -9.73 7.26 9.64
CA SER A 122 -8.33 6.95 9.91
C SER A 122 -7.38 8.16 9.93
N LEU A 123 -7.80 9.29 9.36
CA LEU A 123 -7.03 10.54 9.36
C LEU A 123 -7.47 11.54 10.44
N LYS A 124 -8.45 11.19 11.27
CA LYS A 124 -9.06 12.16 12.22
C LYS A 124 -8.62 11.99 13.67
N HIS A 125 -7.95 10.91 14.01
CA HIS A 125 -7.66 10.52 15.38
C HIS A 125 -6.16 10.33 15.64
N PRO A 126 -5.26 11.27 15.24
CA PRO A 126 -3.84 11.11 15.57
C PRO A 126 -3.66 11.19 17.10
N VAL A 127 -2.82 10.31 17.64
CA VAL A 127 -2.45 10.32 19.06
C VAL A 127 -0.97 10.70 19.20
N GLU A 128 -0.59 11.26 20.35
CA GLU A 128 0.82 11.47 20.63
C GLU A 128 1.56 10.13 20.66
N HIS A 129 2.77 10.12 20.11
CA HIS A 129 3.60 8.93 20.09
C HIS A 129 4.07 8.59 21.51
N THR A 130 3.78 7.36 21.97
CA THR A 130 4.09 6.90 23.33
C THR A 130 5.41 6.11 23.44
N GLY A 131 6.20 6.09 22.36
CA GLY A 131 7.42 5.27 22.25
C GLY A 131 7.16 3.86 21.71
N TYR A 132 8.24 3.15 21.37
CA TYR A 132 8.17 1.79 20.86
C TYR A 132 7.93 0.78 22.00
N ASP A 133 6.87 -0.01 21.89
CA ASP A 133 6.57 -1.14 22.78
C ASP A 133 6.39 -2.43 21.96
N ALA A 134 7.37 -3.32 22.07
CA ALA A 134 7.37 -4.59 21.34
C ALA A 134 6.19 -5.51 21.69
N SER A 135 5.53 -5.31 22.83
CA SER A 135 4.44 -6.18 23.29
C SER A 135 3.11 -6.02 22.54
N ILE A 136 2.92 -4.86 21.87
CA ILE A 136 1.66 -4.55 21.20
C ILE A 136 1.56 -5.13 19.79
N PHE A 137 2.67 -5.61 19.20
CA PHE A 137 2.69 -6.07 17.81
C PHE A 137 2.27 -7.54 17.67
N PRO A 138 1.61 -7.89 16.53
CA PRO A 138 1.22 -9.26 16.26
C PRO A 138 2.43 -10.18 16.09
N GLU A 139 2.22 -11.47 16.32
CA GLU A 139 3.24 -12.49 16.12
C GLU A 139 3.34 -12.90 14.63
N LYS A 140 4.50 -13.42 14.21
CA LYS A 140 4.73 -13.87 12.82
C LYS A 140 3.69 -14.86 12.31
N GLY A 141 3.16 -15.71 13.18
CA GLY A 141 2.15 -16.71 12.84
C GLY A 141 0.73 -16.17 12.75
N ASP A 142 0.44 -14.99 13.29
CA ASP A 142 -0.88 -14.38 13.21
C ASP A 142 -1.23 -14.02 11.77
N ILE A 143 -2.50 -14.19 11.37
CA ILE A 143 -2.96 -13.84 10.02
C ILE A 143 -3.00 -12.32 9.89
N ALA A 144 -2.28 -11.79 8.89
CA ALA A 144 -2.21 -10.37 8.61
C ALA A 144 -3.30 -9.90 7.64
N GLU A 145 -3.56 -10.72 6.62
CA GLU A 145 -4.46 -10.32 5.54
C GLU A 145 -5.05 -11.52 4.78
N ILE A 146 -6.18 -11.27 4.11
CA ILE A 146 -6.80 -12.21 3.17
C ILE A 146 -6.94 -11.51 1.82
N LEU A 147 -6.29 -12.04 0.78
CA LEU A 147 -6.38 -11.53 -0.58
C LEU A 147 -7.32 -12.39 -1.41
N PHE A 148 -8.34 -11.76 -2.01
CA PHE A 148 -9.26 -12.46 -2.90
C PHE A 148 -8.77 -12.42 -4.35
N THR A 149 -8.68 -13.57 -4.98
CA THR A 149 -8.35 -13.68 -6.40
C THR A 149 -9.60 -13.53 -7.27
N THR A 150 -9.44 -13.01 -8.48
CA THR A 150 -10.52 -12.87 -9.47
C THR A 150 -10.98 -14.19 -10.08
N GLY A 151 -10.52 -15.32 -9.57
CA GLY A 151 -10.85 -16.72 -9.89
C GLY A 151 -11.44 -17.00 -11.28
N THR A 152 -10.70 -17.70 -12.12
CA THR A 152 -11.15 -18.18 -13.46
C THR A 152 -12.31 -19.17 -13.39
N THR A 153 -12.65 -19.69 -12.21
CA THR A 153 -13.69 -20.72 -11.98
C THR A 153 -15.01 -20.16 -11.43
N GLY A 154 -15.21 -18.85 -11.44
CA GLY A 154 -16.46 -18.20 -10.98
C GLY A 154 -16.59 -18.08 -9.44
N LYS A 155 -15.82 -18.81 -8.65
CA LYS A 155 -15.74 -18.64 -7.19
C LYS A 155 -14.36 -18.07 -6.83
N SER A 156 -14.33 -16.83 -6.34
CA SER A 156 -13.11 -16.23 -5.82
C SER A 156 -12.67 -16.93 -4.55
N LYS A 157 -11.38 -17.18 -4.42
CA LYS A 157 -10.79 -17.80 -3.23
C LYS A 157 -10.07 -16.73 -2.42
N GLY A 158 -10.29 -16.69 -1.12
CA GLY A 158 -9.48 -15.94 -0.18
C GLY A 158 -8.19 -16.70 0.10
N ILE A 159 -7.06 -16.03 0.00
CA ILE A 159 -5.73 -16.55 0.35
C ILE A 159 -5.30 -15.85 1.63
N GLU A 160 -5.15 -16.61 2.70
CA GLU A 160 -4.65 -16.12 3.98
C GLU A 160 -3.13 -16.01 3.97
N LEU A 161 -2.62 -14.89 4.47
CA LEU A 161 -1.20 -14.62 4.61
C LEU A 161 -0.92 -14.17 6.05
N ASN A 162 0.02 -14.84 6.71
CA ASN A 162 0.47 -14.43 8.03
C ASN A 162 1.53 -13.32 7.96
N HIS A 163 1.78 -12.64 9.08
CA HIS A 163 2.74 -11.54 9.15
C HIS A 163 4.14 -11.97 8.72
N GLY A 164 4.59 -13.16 9.11
CA GLY A 164 5.91 -13.68 8.72
C GLY A 164 6.07 -13.84 7.22
N SER A 165 5.04 -14.34 6.52
CA SER A 165 5.02 -14.47 5.06
C SER A 165 5.00 -13.09 4.37
N VAL A 166 4.26 -12.14 4.92
CA VAL A 166 4.19 -10.76 4.42
C VAL A 166 5.57 -10.09 4.51
N VAL A 167 6.25 -10.22 5.66
CA VAL A 167 7.61 -9.70 5.87
C VAL A 167 8.60 -10.37 4.91
N ALA A 168 8.60 -11.70 4.79
CA ALA A 168 9.51 -12.41 3.89
C ALA A 168 9.35 -11.99 2.42
N VAL A 169 8.11 -11.77 1.96
CA VAL A 169 7.87 -11.26 0.61
C VAL A 169 8.39 -9.82 0.47
N ALA A 170 8.21 -8.96 1.47
CA ALA A 170 8.73 -7.60 1.45
C ALA A 170 10.28 -7.60 1.40
N GLU A 171 10.95 -8.45 2.18
CA GLU A 171 12.40 -8.65 2.14
C GLU A 171 12.87 -9.06 0.73
N ASN A 172 12.21 -10.06 0.12
CA ASN A 172 12.53 -10.48 -1.26
C ASN A 172 12.34 -9.37 -2.30
N VAL A 173 11.36 -8.49 -2.12
CA VAL A 173 11.16 -7.32 -3.00
C VAL A 173 12.30 -6.32 -2.81
N ILE A 174 12.68 -6.00 -1.56
CA ILE A 174 13.79 -5.10 -1.24
C ILE A 174 15.08 -5.60 -1.88
N ASP A 175 15.41 -6.87 -1.68
CA ASP A 175 16.63 -7.49 -2.21
C ASP A 175 16.61 -7.56 -3.74
N GLY A 176 15.46 -7.93 -4.32
CA GLY A 176 15.31 -8.12 -5.77
C GLY A 176 15.46 -6.83 -6.59
N VAL A 177 15.13 -5.67 -6.01
CA VAL A 177 15.34 -4.36 -6.65
C VAL A 177 16.51 -3.58 -6.05
N GLU A 178 17.26 -4.18 -5.11
CA GLU A 178 18.34 -3.52 -4.37
C GLU A 178 17.89 -2.16 -3.82
N MET A 179 16.77 -2.15 -3.07
CA MET A 179 16.12 -0.95 -2.60
C MET A 179 17.00 -0.19 -1.61
N LYS A 180 17.29 1.07 -1.91
CA LYS A 180 18.05 1.94 -1.01
C LYS A 180 17.18 2.43 0.15
N LYS A 181 17.81 2.83 1.26
CA LYS A 181 17.11 3.34 2.46
C LYS A 181 16.44 4.70 2.25
N ASP A 182 16.94 5.49 1.32
CA ASP A 182 16.40 6.80 0.92
C ASP A 182 15.46 6.72 -0.28
N ASN A 183 15.04 5.50 -0.68
CA ASN A 183 14.12 5.31 -1.79
C ASN A 183 12.80 6.05 -1.58
N VAL A 184 12.33 6.73 -2.63
CA VAL A 184 10.98 7.30 -2.72
C VAL A 184 10.30 6.68 -3.93
N GLU A 185 9.35 5.78 -3.69
CA GLU A 185 8.71 5.01 -4.76
C GLU A 185 7.34 5.57 -5.14
N LEU A 186 7.17 5.85 -6.43
CA LEU A 186 5.88 6.18 -7.00
C LEU A 186 5.11 4.90 -7.33
N ILE A 187 3.95 4.71 -6.70
CA ILE A 187 3.10 3.50 -6.82
C ILE A 187 1.74 3.88 -7.43
N PRO A 188 1.59 3.87 -8.76
CA PRO A 188 0.31 4.07 -9.42
C PRO A 188 -0.51 2.77 -9.55
N VAL A 189 0.07 1.62 -9.22
CA VAL A 189 -0.64 0.32 -9.23
C VAL A 189 -1.54 0.19 -8.01
N PRO A 190 -2.72 -0.45 -8.13
CA PRO A 190 -3.65 -0.55 -7.01
C PRO A 190 -3.07 -1.32 -5.82
N ILE A 191 -3.12 -0.72 -4.62
CA ILE A 191 -2.72 -1.36 -3.35
C ILE A 191 -3.77 -2.34 -2.81
N SER A 192 -4.90 -2.54 -3.50
CA SER A 192 -5.86 -3.62 -3.26
C SER A 192 -5.42 -4.96 -3.82
N HIS A 193 -4.45 -4.96 -4.74
CA HIS A 193 -3.84 -6.15 -5.32
C HIS A 193 -2.51 -6.47 -4.68
N SER A 194 -2.15 -7.74 -4.71
CA SER A 194 -0.87 -8.22 -4.20
C SER A 194 0.32 -7.40 -4.72
N HIS A 195 0.37 -7.07 -6.02
CA HIS A 195 1.47 -6.32 -6.61
C HIS A 195 1.71 -4.98 -5.90
N GLY A 196 0.76 -4.05 -5.92
CA GLY A 196 0.92 -2.74 -5.29
C GLY A 196 1.08 -2.81 -3.78
N LEU A 197 0.35 -3.74 -3.12
CA LEU A 197 0.44 -3.92 -1.67
C LEU A 197 1.84 -4.40 -1.24
N ARG A 198 2.47 -5.32 -2.00
CA ARG A 198 3.85 -5.78 -1.72
C ARG A 198 4.87 -4.65 -1.89
N ARG A 199 4.70 -3.78 -2.89
CA ARG A 199 5.55 -2.59 -3.07
C ARG A 199 5.44 -1.65 -1.87
N TYR A 200 4.22 -1.36 -1.44
CA TYR A 200 3.99 -0.57 -0.24
C TYR A 200 4.67 -1.19 0.99
N TYR A 201 4.45 -2.47 1.24
CA TYR A 201 5.03 -3.14 2.41
C TYR A 201 6.56 -3.21 2.37
N ALA A 202 7.15 -3.40 1.19
CA ALA A 202 8.61 -3.38 1.03
C ALA A 202 9.20 -2.02 1.42
N ASN A 203 8.58 -0.92 0.98
CA ASN A 203 9.03 0.42 1.36
C ASN A 203 8.88 0.66 2.87
N MET A 204 7.76 0.25 3.46
CA MET A 204 7.55 0.39 4.92
C MET A 204 8.54 -0.45 5.73
N LEU A 205 8.83 -1.68 5.31
CA LEU A 205 9.83 -2.52 5.96
C LEU A 205 11.24 -1.94 5.84
N ASN A 206 11.57 -1.38 4.68
CA ASN A 206 12.87 -0.77 4.40
C ASN A 206 13.07 0.59 5.11
N GLY A 207 12.00 1.25 5.57
CA GLY A 207 12.03 2.63 6.08
C GLY A 207 12.16 3.66 4.96
N SER A 208 11.72 3.31 3.77
CA SER A 208 11.65 4.15 2.56
C SER A 208 10.32 4.91 2.50
N SER A 209 10.09 5.66 1.43
CA SER A 209 8.89 6.49 1.28
C SER A 209 8.05 6.07 0.09
N VAL A 210 6.74 6.32 0.13
CA VAL A 210 5.83 6.01 -0.96
C VAL A 210 5.02 7.23 -1.40
N VAL A 211 4.80 7.34 -2.71
CA VAL A 211 3.87 8.30 -3.30
C VAL A 211 2.80 7.52 -4.04
N LEU A 212 1.56 7.59 -3.57
CA LEU A 212 0.43 6.91 -4.19
C LEU A 212 -0.19 7.78 -5.27
N LEU A 213 -0.53 7.18 -6.41
CA LEU A 213 -1.35 7.80 -7.44
C LEU A 213 -2.63 6.99 -7.64
N GLY A 214 -3.76 7.69 -7.61
CA GLY A 214 -5.07 7.07 -7.87
C GLY A 214 -5.33 6.74 -9.33
N SER A 215 -4.58 7.35 -10.25
CA SER A 215 -4.74 7.15 -11.70
C SER A 215 -3.56 7.74 -12.47
N ILE A 216 -3.18 7.06 -13.56
CA ILE A 216 -2.16 7.52 -14.52
C ILE A 216 -2.74 8.23 -15.74
N VAL A 217 -4.04 8.46 -15.77
CA VAL A 217 -4.72 9.12 -16.92
C VAL A 217 -4.12 10.51 -17.20
N PHE A 218 -3.71 11.21 -16.16
CA PHE A 218 -3.04 12.50 -16.27
C PHE A 218 -1.53 12.34 -16.08
N VAL A 219 -0.81 11.99 -17.14
CA VAL A 219 0.64 11.72 -17.11
C VAL A 219 1.44 12.89 -16.50
N GLN A 220 0.98 14.13 -16.67
CA GLN A 220 1.62 15.30 -16.04
C GLN A 220 1.69 15.17 -14.51
N VAL A 221 0.73 14.50 -13.87
CA VAL A 221 0.75 14.30 -12.40
C VAL A 221 1.91 13.40 -11.99
N ILE A 222 2.31 12.43 -12.82
CA ILE A 222 3.48 11.57 -12.58
C ILE A 222 4.74 12.44 -12.48
N PHE A 223 4.97 13.31 -13.47
CA PHE A 223 6.13 14.18 -13.49
C PHE A 223 6.14 15.18 -12.35
N ASN A 224 4.99 15.78 -12.04
CA ASN A 224 4.86 16.66 -10.88
C ASN A 224 5.20 15.93 -9.56
N CYS A 225 4.82 14.66 -9.43
CA CYS A 225 5.18 13.85 -8.26
C CYS A 225 6.69 13.58 -8.22
N ILE A 226 7.31 13.23 -9.36
CA ILE A 226 8.76 13.00 -9.43
C ILE A 226 9.52 14.26 -8.96
N GLU A 227 9.13 15.42 -9.45
CA GLU A 227 9.77 16.69 -9.10
C GLU A 227 9.51 17.09 -7.64
N LYS A 228 8.23 17.00 -7.20
CA LYS A 228 7.84 17.44 -5.85
C LYS A 228 8.41 16.58 -4.74
N TYR A 229 8.38 15.26 -4.91
CA TYR A 229 8.76 14.31 -3.87
C TYR A 229 10.15 13.71 -4.07
N HIS A 230 10.88 14.15 -5.09
CA HIS A 230 12.19 13.59 -5.44
C HIS A 230 12.14 12.07 -5.60
N VAL A 231 11.14 11.60 -6.37
CA VAL A 231 10.92 10.17 -6.62
C VAL A 231 12.16 9.54 -7.22
N THR A 232 12.63 8.45 -6.64
CA THR A 232 13.82 7.71 -7.09
C THR A 232 13.48 6.38 -7.75
N SER A 233 12.22 5.94 -7.68
CA SER A 233 11.80 4.70 -8.32
C SER A 233 10.32 4.69 -8.66
N MET A 234 9.94 3.83 -9.61
CA MET A 234 8.55 3.66 -10.02
C MET A 234 8.20 2.19 -10.19
N ASP A 235 6.97 1.83 -9.78
CA ASP A 235 6.40 0.51 -10.04
C ASP A 235 5.23 0.64 -11.01
N LEU A 236 5.35 0.08 -12.20
CA LEU A 236 4.41 0.25 -13.30
C LEU A 236 3.93 -1.10 -13.85
N VAL A 237 2.76 -1.08 -14.49
CA VAL A 237 2.37 -2.14 -15.43
C VAL A 237 2.68 -1.69 -16.86
N PRO A 238 2.91 -2.62 -17.82
CA PRO A 238 3.26 -2.26 -19.20
C PRO A 238 2.26 -1.30 -19.87
N ALA A 239 0.96 -1.44 -19.59
CA ALA A 239 -0.07 -0.53 -20.10
C ALA A 239 0.10 0.91 -19.59
N ALA A 240 0.58 1.07 -18.35
CA ALA A 240 0.91 2.37 -17.76
C ALA A 240 2.10 3.02 -18.47
N LEU A 241 3.17 2.27 -18.67
CA LEU A 241 4.34 2.73 -19.42
C LEU A 241 3.98 3.13 -20.85
N GLY A 242 3.22 2.31 -21.57
CA GLY A 242 2.73 2.65 -22.92
C GLY A 242 1.87 3.92 -22.95
N THR A 243 1.10 4.20 -21.88
CA THR A 243 0.36 5.46 -21.75
C THR A 243 1.27 6.65 -21.52
N ILE A 244 2.31 6.51 -20.68
CA ILE A 244 3.34 7.54 -20.47
C ILE A 244 4.01 7.88 -21.81
N PHE A 245 4.47 6.86 -22.55
CA PHE A 245 5.13 7.07 -23.84
C PHE A 245 4.23 7.72 -24.90
N ARG A 246 2.97 7.38 -24.93
CA ARG A 246 2.01 7.94 -25.89
C ARG A 246 1.67 9.41 -25.60
N LEU A 247 1.56 9.78 -24.32
CA LEU A 247 1.07 11.09 -23.91
C LEU A 247 2.18 12.10 -23.56
N SER A 248 3.40 11.64 -23.31
CA SER A 248 4.53 12.52 -22.94
C SER A 248 5.76 12.32 -23.80
N GLU A 249 5.65 11.52 -24.87
CA GLU A 249 6.77 11.22 -25.76
C GLU A 249 8.00 10.72 -24.99
N ASP A 250 9.15 11.35 -25.13
CA ASP A 250 10.42 10.98 -24.50
C ASP A 250 10.71 11.72 -23.18
N ARG A 251 9.74 12.47 -22.63
CA ARG A 251 9.92 13.27 -21.40
C ARG A 251 10.40 12.46 -20.20
N LEU A 252 10.10 11.16 -20.12
CA LEU A 252 10.62 10.30 -19.06
C LEU A 252 12.16 10.32 -19.01
N GLY A 253 12.83 10.55 -20.14
CA GLY A 253 14.28 10.68 -20.23
C GLY A 253 14.88 11.87 -19.48
N ASP A 254 14.09 12.90 -19.17
CA ASP A 254 14.53 14.05 -18.38
C ASP A 254 14.90 13.64 -16.94
N TYR A 255 14.41 12.48 -16.48
CA TYR A 255 14.59 11.95 -15.13
C TYR A 255 15.63 10.81 -15.02
N LYS A 256 16.45 10.61 -16.06
CA LYS A 256 17.47 9.55 -16.17
C LYS A 256 18.51 9.53 -15.04
N ASP A 257 18.75 10.67 -14.41
CA ASP A 257 19.76 10.84 -13.38
C ASP A 257 19.18 10.80 -11.95
N CYS A 258 17.85 10.72 -11.81
CA CYS A 258 17.20 10.61 -10.51
C CYS A 258 16.47 9.29 -10.27
N LEU A 259 16.16 8.52 -11.33
CA LEU A 259 15.48 7.22 -11.16
C LEU A 259 16.49 6.08 -11.03
N ASP A 260 16.54 5.44 -9.88
CA ASP A 260 17.39 4.28 -9.60
C ASP A 260 16.85 3.00 -10.28
N TYR A 261 15.52 2.81 -10.26
CA TYR A 261 14.89 1.68 -10.95
C TYR A 261 13.45 1.99 -11.41
N VAL A 262 13.03 1.28 -12.46
CA VAL A 262 11.63 1.20 -12.90
C VAL A 262 11.24 -0.27 -12.96
N GLN A 263 10.43 -0.70 -11.99
CA GLN A 263 9.89 -2.06 -11.98
C GLN A 263 8.71 -2.16 -12.93
N LEU A 264 8.66 -3.22 -13.72
CA LEU A 264 7.54 -3.55 -14.60
C LEU A 264 7.05 -4.97 -14.31
N GLY A 265 5.75 -5.09 -14.01
CA GLY A 265 5.17 -6.36 -13.62
C GLY A 265 3.78 -6.62 -14.20
N SER A 266 3.19 -7.75 -13.82
CA SER A 266 1.82 -8.22 -14.11
C SER A 266 1.53 -8.63 -15.56
N ALA A 267 2.32 -8.21 -16.55
CA ALA A 267 2.13 -8.57 -17.95
C ALA A 267 3.46 -8.51 -18.73
N PRO A 268 3.57 -9.18 -19.89
CA PRO A 268 4.70 -9.01 -20.78
C PRO A 268 4.81 -7.57 -21.30
N ILE A 269 6.02 -7.05 -21.33
CA ILE A 269 6.32 -5.74 -21.94
C ILE A 269 6.71 -5.94 -23.42
N PRO A 270 6.18 -5.13 -24.37
CA PRO A 270 6.62 -5.13 -25.76
C PRO A 270 8.11 -4.79 -25.87
N ASP A 271 8.84 -5.46 -26.77
CA ASP A 271 10.28 -5.24 -26.94
C ASP A 271 10.60 -3.80 -27.34
N GLN A 272 9.77 -3.20 -28.19
CA GLN A 272 9.88 -1.78 -28.55
C GLN A 272 9.86 -0.85 -27.33
N ASP A 273 8.97 -1.12 -26.36
CA ASP A 273 8.87 -0.31 -25.14
C ASP A 273 10.08 -0.53 -24.22
N LYS A 274 10.61 -1.77 -24.15
CA LYS A 274 11.86 -2.07 -23.42
C LYS A 274 13.04 -1.31 -23.99
N GLU A 275 13.20 -1.35 -25.32
CA GLU A 275 14.30 -0.65 -26.01
C GLU A 275 14.20 0.87 -25.80
N ARG A 276 12.97 1.41 -25.92
CA ARG A 276 12.72 2.82 -25.68
C ARG A 276 13.05 3.21 -24.25
N LEU A 277 12.60 2.43 -23.25
CA LEU A 277 12.88 2.68 -21.83
C LEU A 277 14.40 2.69 -21.56
N ARG A 278 15.12 1.68 -22.05
CA ARG A 278 16.58 1.58 -21.89
C ARG A 278 17.34 2.77 -22.53
N ARG A 279 16.84 3.25 -23.67
CA ARG A 279 17.43 4.45 -24.33
C ARG A 279 17.20 5.72 -23.51
N LEU A 280 15.99 5.87 -22.94
CA LEU A 280 15.63 7.07 -22.18
C LEU A 280 16.25 7.07 -20.78
N LEU A 281 16.38 5.90 -20.16
CA LEU A 281 16.87 5.73 -18.80
C LEU A 281 18.09 4.79 -18.76
N PRO A 282 19.23 5.16 -19.35
CA PRO A 282 20.38 4.27 -19.56
C PRO A 282 21.06 3.81 -18.25
N ASN A 283 20.92 4.59 -17.18
CA ASN A 283 21.53 4.32 -15.87
C ASN A 283 20.53 3.73 -14.86
N THR A 284 19.25 3.56 -15.24
CA THR A 284 18.16 3.07 -14.40
C THR A 284 18.02 1.54 -14.55
N ARG A 285 17.85 0.81 -13.47
CA ARG A 285 17.66 -0.64 -13.44
C ARG A 285 16.22 -1.03 -13.75
#